data_523721b393cd01e1eda040ce73b7e63b
#
_entry.id   523721b393cd01e1eda040ce73b7e63b
#
_cell.length_a   1.000
_cell.length_b   1.000
_cell.length_c   1.000
_cell.angle_alpha   90.00
_cell.angle_beta   90.00
_cell.angle_gamma   90.00
#
_symmetry.space_group_name_H-M   'P 1'
#
loop_
_entity.id
_entity.type
_entity.pdbx_description
1 polymer ?
#
loop_
_entity_poly.entity_id
_entity_poly.type
_entity_poly.pdbx_seq_one_letter_code
_entity_poly.pdbx_strand_id
1 'polypeptide(L)'
;MNWRCRLASFLAAVLMSGCAVAPRSADELGGETLSGRLAVRVDASAAAPAQSVSAAFELRGDAGRGRLDLSTPLGSVFAQARWAPGNVLLVTPQGDTRFDDLDALTRAVLGESLPIAALFDWLRGRPWPGAPSTPIVAPAEPGFEQLGWVVNLARFDEAQVVARRERAPSVTVRAKLDRP
;
A
#
# COMPACT_ATOMS: atom_id res chain seq x y z
N MET A 1 -76.66 11.32 20.65
CA MET A 1 -76.09 12.56 21.22
C MET A 1 -74.70 12.19 21.74
N ASN A 2 -73.67 12.77 21.26
CA ASN A 2 -72.22 12.60 21.50
C ASN A 2 -71.41 11.79 20.46
N TRP A 3 -71.39 12.36 19.28
CA TRP A 3 -70.50 11.96 18.18
C TRP A 3 -69.32 12.94 18.03
N ARG A 4 -68.51 13.17 19.02
CA ARG A 4 -67.44 14.20 18.92
C ARG A 4 -66.11 13.83 19.56
N CYS A 5 -65.85 12.57 19.88
CA CYS A 5 -64.58 12.16 20.55
C CYS A 5 -63.87 10.95 19.95
N ARG A 6 -63.83 10.79 18.61
CA ARG A 6 -63.12 9.66 17.98
C ARG A 6 -62.21 10.08 16.84
N LEU A 7 -61.69 11.29 16.83
CA LEU A 7 -60.81 11.81 15.74
C LEU A 7 -59.50 12.44 16.23
N ALA A 8 -58.93 11.93 17.33
CA ALA A 8 -57.68 12.48 17.87
C ALA A 8 -56.63 11.43 18.23
N SER A 9 -56.59 10.27 17.55
CA SER A 9 -55.60 9.21 17.90
C SER A 9 -54.96 8.56 16.66
N PHE A 10 -54.78 9.28 15.57
CA PHE A 10 -54.17 8.70 14.36
C PHE A 10 -53.07 9.59 13.72
N LEU A 11 -52.36 10.39 14.51
CA LEU A 11 -51.34 11.28 13.93
C LEU A 11 -50.08 11.34 14.82
N ALA A 12 -49.47 10.20 15.13
CA ALA A 12 -48.15 10.18 15.82
C ALA A 12 -47.33 8.91 15.53
N ALA A 13 -47.27 8.47 14.25
CA ALA A 13 -46.47 7.30 13.90
C ALA A 13 -45.83 7.44 12.53
N VAL A 14 -45.23 8.60 12.21
CA VAL A 14 -44.37 8.74 11.03
C VAL A 14 -43.28 9.73 11.41
N LEU A 15 -42.03 9.31 11.37
CA LEU A 15 -40.78 10.07 11.22
C LEU A 15 -39.68 9.55 12.16
N MET A 16 -39.30 8.26 11.97
CA MET A 16 -37.95 7.81 12.30
C MET A 16 -37.40 7.00 11.11
N SER A 17 -37.35 7.63 9.94
CA SER A 17 -36.46 7.19 8.88
C SER A 17 -35.05 7.66 9.24
N GLY A 18 -34.42 6.99 10.19
CA GLY A 18 -33.00 7.13 10.43
C GLY A 18 -32.25 6.70 9.18
N CYS A 19 -31.58 7.64 8.52
CA CYS A 19 -30.56 7.31 7.54
C CYS A 19 -29.53 6.43 8.23
N ALA A 20 -29.65 5.11 8.09
CA ALA A 20 -28.56 4.19 8.36
C ALA A 20 -27.48 4.51 7.33
N VAL A 21 -26.50 5.32 7.70
CA VAL A 21 -25.23 5.39 7.00
C VAL A 21 -24.63 4.00 7.17
N ALA A 22 -24.73 3.19 6.13
CA ALA A 22 -24.04 1.92 6.08
C ALA A 22 -22.56 2.19 6.34
N PRO A 23 -21.93 1.59 7.36
CA PRO A 23 -20.49 1.68 7.50
C PRO A 23 -19.90 1.13 6.20
N ARG A 24 -19.12 1.96 5.49
CA ARG A 24 -18.31 1.47 4.38
C ARG A 24 -17.48 0.35 4.92
N SER A 25 -17.70 -0.83 4.41
CA SER A 25 -16.96 -2.05 4.76
C SER A 25 -15.48 -1.79 4.51
N ALA A 26 -14.76 -1.41 5.56
CA ALA A 26 -13.30 -1.25 5.54
C ALA A 26 -12.59 -2.60 5.40
N ASP A 27 -13.32 -3.69 5.28
CA ASP A 27 -12.85 -5.06 5.48
C ASP A 27 -12.97 -5.97 4.24
N GLU A 28 -13.13 -5.41 3.04
CA GLU A 28 -13.14 -6.22 1.81
C GLU A 28 -11.74 -6.66 1.33
N LEU A 29 -10.68 -6.11 1.92
CA LEU A 29 -9.31 -6.55 1.67
C LEU A 29 -8.91 -7.50 2.79
N GLY A 30 -9.31 -8.77 2.69
CA GLY A 30 -8.82 -9.81 3.60
C GLY A 30 -7.29 -9.85 3.56
N GLY A 31 -6.64 -10.08 4.71
CA GLY A 31 -5.19 -10.20 4.80
C GLY A 31 -4.57 -9.37 5.92
N GLU A 32 -3.30 -9.66 6.19
CA GLU A 32 -2.50 -8.95 7.18
C GLU A 32 -2.22 -7.51 6.72
N THR A 33 -2.37 -6.56 7.62
CA THR A 33 -1.93 -5.18 7.40
C THR A 33 -0.47 -5.04 7.80
N LEU A 34 0.35 -4.52 6.90
CA LEU A 34 1.72 -4.12 7.19
C LEU A 34 1.77 -2.60 7.28
N SER A 35 2.34 -2.08 8.35
CA SER A 35 2.57 -0.65 8.52
C SER A 35 4.00 -0.35 8.92
N GLY A 36 4.40 0.91 8.76
CA GLY A 36 5.72 1.34 9.12
C GLY A 36 6.17 2.60 8.38
N ARG A 37 7.48 2.71 8.21
CA ARG A 37 8.11 3.78 7.44
C ARG A 37 8.79 3.22 6.22
N LEU A 38 8.59 3.86 5.08
CA LEU A 38 9.18 3.49 3.80
C LEU A 38 10.01 4.66 3.27
N ALA A 39 11.19 4.36 2.74
CA ALA A 39 11.99 5.30 1.96
C ALA A 39 12.39 4.62 0.65
N VAL A 40 12.09 5.28 -0.46
CA VAL A 40 12.50 4.87 -1.81
C VAL A 40 13.45 5.94 -2.35
N ARG A 41 14.59 5.52 -2.86
CA ARG A 41 15.57 6.37 -3.55
C ARG A 41 15.86 5.79 -4.92
N VAL A 42 15.74 6.63 -5.92
CA VAL A 42 16.19 6.38 -7.29
C VAL A 42 17.39 7.30 -7.53
N ASP A 43 18.55 6.74 -7.89
CA ASP A 43 19.74 7.55 -8.16
C ASP A 43 19.61 8.28 -9.50
N ALA A 44 20.37 9.34 -9.67
CA ALA A 44 20.38 10.11 -10.90
C ALA A 44 20.83 9.24 -12.10
N SER A 45 20.27 9.53 -13.26
CA SER A 45 20.67 8.95 -14.54
C SER A 45 20.99 10.06 -15.53
N ALA A 46 21.46 9.68 -16.72
CA ALA A 46 21.65 10.66 -17.80
C ALA A 46 20.35 11.34 -18.24
N ALA A 47 19.20 10.72 -17.97
CA ALA A 47 17.88 11.18 -18.42
C ALA A 47 17.08 11.92 -17.31
N ALA A 48 17.40 11.70 -16.02
CA ALA A 48 16.62 12.23 -14.91
C ALA A 48 17.48 12.47 -13.65
N PRO A 49 17.17 13.51 -12.84
CA PRO A 49 17.79 13.73 -11.54
C PRO A 49 17.40 12.64 -10.55
N ALA A 50 18.19 12.52 -9.46
CA ALA A 50 17.86 11.62 -8.38
C ALA A 50 16.50 11.98 -7.75
N GLN A 51 15.73 10.96 -7.38
CA GLN A 51 14.44 11.12 -6.71
C GLN A 51 14.44 10.39 -5.37
N SER A 52 13.72 10.91 -4.41
CA SER A 52 13.58 10.29 -3.09
C SER A 52 12.19 10.58 -2.52
N VAL A 53 11.55 9.52 -2.03
CA VAL A 53 10.26 9.59 -1.31
C VAL A 53 10.43 8.92 0.03
N SER A 54 9.96 9.56 1.10
CA SER A 54 9.92 8.98 2.44
C SER A 54 8.56 9.26 3.06
N ALA A 55 7.91 8.22 3.58
CA ALA A 55 6.55 8.28 4.12
C ALA A 55 6.33 7.24 5.21
N ALA A 56 5.34 7.47 6.06
CA ALA A 56 4.69 6.37 6.74
C ALA A 56 3.81 5.62 5.73
N PHE A 57 3.71 4.31 5.85
CA PHE A 57 2.91 3.48 4.94
C PHE A 57 2.00 2.54 5.69
N GLU A 58 0.87 2.25 5.07
CA GLU A 58 -0.01 1.15 5.43
C GLU A 58 -0.34 0.36 4.17
N LEU A 59 -0.01 -0.93 4.18
CA LEU A 59 -0.15 -1.85 3.06
C LEU A 59 -1.11 -2.97 3.46
N ARG A 60 -2.21 -3.14 2.73
CA ARG A 60 -3.25 -4.16 2.96
C ARG A 60 -3.50 -4.99 1.72
N GLY A 61 -3.90 -6.24 1.92
CA GLY A 61 -4.24 -7.17 0.84
C GLY A 61 -3.05 -8.01 0.38
N ASP A 62 -2.96 -8.25 -0.93
CA ASP A 62 -1.94 -9.08 -1.57
C ASP A 62 -1.51 -8.53 -2.94
N ALA A 63 -0.68 -9.29 -3.66
CA ALA A 63 -0.20 -8.94 -4.98
C ALA A 63 -1.31 -8.73 -6.03
N GLY A 64 -2.42 -9.44 -5.92
CA GLY A 64 -3.54 -9.39 -6.87
C GLY A 64 -4.56 -8.31 -6.55
N ARG A 65 -4.77 -8.02 -5.27
CA ARG A 65 -5.71 -6.99 -4.81
C ARG A 65 -5.19 -6.36 -3.53
N GLY A 66 -5.08 -5.03 -3.51
CA GLY A 66 -4.59 -4.38 -2.32
C GLY A 66 -4.73 -2.87 -2.34
N ARG A 67 -4.20 -2.29 -1.28
CA ARG A 67 -4.16 -0.86 -1.03
C ARG A 67 -2.86 -0.50 -0.32
N LEU A 68 -2.23 0.55 -0.78
CA LEU A 68 -1.09 1.20 -0.14
C LEU A 68 -1.45 2.66 0.14
N ASP A 69 -1.44 3.03 1.39
CA ASP A 69 -1.57 4.42 1.82
C ASP A 69 -0.18 4.96 2.19
N LEU A 70 0.15 6.13 1.68
CA LEU A 70 1.34 6.88 2.04
C LEU A 70 0.93 8.14 2.78
N SER A 71 1.47 8.34 3.98
CA SER A 71 1.15 9.48 4.83
C SER A 71 2.39 10.23 5.31
N THR A 72 2.18 11.50 5.61
CA THR A 72 3.16 12.35 6.26
C THR A 72 3.41 11.90 7.70
N PRO A 73 4.49 12.34 8.37
CA PRO A 73 4.70 12.06 9.80
C PRO A 73 3.57 12.54 10.71
N LEU A 74 2.75 13.49 10.24
CA LEU A 74 1.57 14.00 10.96
C LEU A 74 0.30 13.17 10.69
N GLY A 75 0.40 12.08 9.92
CA GLY A 75 -0.71 11.16 9.64
C GLY A 75 -1.62 11.57 8.46
N SER A 76 -1.33 12.65 7.76
CA SER A 76 -2.10 13.04 6.58
C SER A 76 -1.74 12.17 5.38
N VAL A 77 -2.71 11.43 4.84
CA VAL A 77 -2.53 10.64 3.61
C VAL A 77 -2.37 11.59 2.42
N PHE A 78 -1.26 11.50 1.70
CA PHE A 78 -0.98 12.29 0.51
C PHE A 78 -1.00 11.48 -0.80
N ALA A 79 -0.93 10.15 -0.70
CA ALA A 79 -1.09 9.26 -1.85
C ALA A 79 -1.69 7.93 -1.41
N GLN A 80 -2.61 7.41 -2.20
CA GLN A 80 -3.21 6.11 -1.99
C GLN A 80 -3.22 5.35 -3.31
N ALA A 81 -2.54 4.21 -3.39
CA ALA A 81 -2.66 3.29 -4.51
C ALA A 81 -3.65 2.18 -4.15
N ARG A 82 -4.57 1.88 -5.06
CA ARG A 82 -5.50 0.74 -4.98
C ARG A 82 -5.36 -0.09 -6.23
N TRP A 83 -5.33 -1.40 -6.10
CA TRP A 83 -5.26 -2.30 -7.25
C TRP A 83 -6.16 -3.51 -7.08
N ALA A 84 -6.65 -3.95 -8.22
CA ALA A 84 -7.37 -5.20 -8.45
C ALA A 84 -7.06 -5.63 -9.89
N PRO A 85 -7.36 -6.87 -10.30
CA PRO A 85 -7.12 -7.32 -11.67
C PRO A 85 -7.67 -6.33 -12.70
N GLY A 86 -6.79 -5.82 -13.59
CA GLY A 86 -7.14 -4.88 -14.65
C GLY A 86 -7.50 -3.46 -14.19
N ASN A 87 -7.26 -3.10 -12.93
CA ASN A 87 -7.60 -1.75 -12.43
C ASN A 87 -6.59 -1.31 -11.36
N VAL A 88 -5.79 -0.31 -11.69
CA VAL A 88 -4.89 0.36 -10.74
C VAL A 88 -5.24 1.84 -10.68
N LEU A 89 -5.49 2.33 -9.49
CA LEU A 89 -5.90 3.71 -9.22
C LEU A 89 -4.94 4.35 -8.22
N LEU A 90 -4.38 5.49 -8.58
CA LEU A 90 -3.68 6.39 -7.67
C LEU A 90 -4.61 7.54 -7.31
N VAL A 91 -4.86 7.73 -6.02
CA VAL A 91 -5.64 8.82 -5.45
C VAL A 91 -4.68 9.77 -4.75
N THR A 92 -4.72 11.05 -5.10
CA THR A 92 -3.93 12.12 -4.48
C THR A 92 -4.81 13.36 -4.25
N PRO A 93 -4.36 14.35 -3.47
CA PRO A 93 -5.08 15.62 -3.34
C PRO A 93 -5.27 16.38 -4.67
N GLN A 94 -4.46 16.08 -5.69
CA GLN A 94 -4.55 16.69 -7.02
C GLN A 94 -5.56 15.99 -7.93
N GLY A 95 -6.03 14.81 -7.55
CA GLY A 95 -7.01 14.01 -8.27
C GLY A 95 -6.63 12.54 -8.40
N ASP A 96 -7.48 11.82 -9.09
CA ASP A 96 -7.37 10.38 -9.30
C ASP A 96 -6.78 10.09 -10.69
N THR A 97 -5.81 9.18 -10.73
CA THR A 97 -5.19 8.74 -11.99
C THR A 97 -5.24 7.22 -12.10
N ARG A 98 -5.66 6.70 -13.26
CA ARG A 98 -5.69 5.27 -13.55
C ARG A 98 -4.44 4.84 -14.30
N PHE A 99 -4.00 3.62 -14.02
CA PHE A 99 -2.87 2.96 -14.67
C PHE A 99 -3.26 1.55 -15.09
N ASP A 100 -2.55 1.02 -16.07
CA ASP A 100 -2.78 -0.35 -16.57
C ASP A 100 -2.32 -1.38 -15.53
N ASP A 101 -1.21 -1.10 -14.85
CA ASP A 101 -0.61 -1.96 -13.83
C ASP A 101 0.18 -1.15 -12.77
N LEU A 102 0.66 -1.84 -11.74
CA LEU A 102 1.49 -1.24 -10.67
C LEU A 102 2.86 -0.76 -11.16
N ASP A 103 3.40 -1.39 -12.19
CA ASP A 103 4.67 -1.00 -12.80
C ASP A 103 4.54 0.34 -13.55
N ALA A 104 3.44 0.54 -14.26
CA ALA A 104 3.12 1.82 -14.90
C ALA A 104 2.93 2.93 -13.86
N LEU A 105 2.24 2.65 -12.75
CA LEU A 105 2.07 3.58 -11.65
C LEU A 105 3.43 4.00 -11.06
N THR A 106 4.28 3.03 -10.67
CA THR A 106 5.56 3.35 -10.03
C THR A 106 6.53 4.05 -11.00
N ARG A 107 6.51 3.70 -12.28
CA ARG A 107 7.25 4.42 -13.33
C ARG A 107 6.81 5.88 -13.45
N ALA A 108 5.52 6.14 -13.43
CA ALA A 108 5.00 7.51 -13.52
C ALA A 108 5.37 8.37 -12.29
N VAL A 109 5.37 7.77 -11.10
CA VAL A 109 5.62 8.49 -9.83
C VAL A 109 7.10 8.61 -9.50
N LEU A 110 7.90 7.56 -9.77
CA LEU A 110 9.29 7.44 -9.33
C LEU A 110 10.30 7.44 -10.50
N GLY A 111 9.81 7.43 -11.74
CA GLY A 111 10.65 7.26 -12.93
C GLY A 111 11.13 5.82 -13.15
N GLU A 112 10.86 4.91 -12.21
CA GLU A 112 11.32 3.52 -12.23
C GLU A 112 10.23 2.55 -11.75
N SER A 113 10.22 1.33 -12.33
CA SER A 113 9.34 0.27 -11.92
C SER A 113 9.79 -0.36 -10.60
N LEU A 114 8.89 -0.47 -9.64
CA LEU A 114 9.06 -1.20 -8.39
C LEU A 114 8.17 -2.43 -8.38
N PRO A 115 8.68 -3.61 -7.99
CA PRO A 115 7.89 -4.84 -7.94
C PRO A 115 6.98 -4.87 -6.70
N ILE A 116 5.94 -4.04 -6.68
CA ILE A 116 5.02 -3.89 -5.54
C ILE A 116 4.44 -5.25 -5.11
N ALA A 117 4.11 -6.12 -6.07
CA ALA A 117 3.64 -7.47 -5.78
C ALA A 117 4.61 -8.28 -4.92
N ALA A 118 5.91 -8.19 -5.24
CA ALA A 118 6.95 -8.89 -4.48
C ALA A 118 7.23 -8.23 -3.12
N LEU A 119 7.04 -6.93 -2.99
CA LEU A 119 7.26 -6.21 -1.73
C LEU A 119 6.40 -6.74 -0.59
N PHE A 120 5.20 -7.25 -0.85
CA PHE A 120 4.37 -7.88 0.18
C PHE A 120 5.08 -9.04 0.90
N ASP A 121 5.79 -9.88 0.16
CA ASP A 121 6.52 -11.01 0.73
C ASP A 121 7.90 -10.58 1.24
N TRP A 122 8.58 -9.68 0.55
CA TRP A 122 9.89 -9.16 0.98
C TRP A 122 9.81 -8.46 2.34
N LEU A 123 8.75 -7.68 2.58
CA LEU A 123 8.50 -7.04 3.88
C LEU A 123 8.23 -8.06 4.99
N ARG A 124 7.80 -9.28 4.65
CA ARG A 124 7.66 -10.43 5.58
C ARG A 124 8.94 -11.26 5.71
N GLY A 125 10.05 -10.82 5.11
CA GLY A 125 11.34 -11.50 5.16
C GLY A 125 11.42 -12.78 4.31
N ARG A 126 10.60 -12.91 3.30
CA ARG A 126 10.56 -14.08 2.42
C ARG A 126 10.50 -13.70 0.94
N PRO A 127 11.02 -14.57 0.03
CA PRO A 127 10.83 -14.37 -1.40
C PRO A 127 9.36 -14.43 -1.81
N TRP A 128 9.00 -13.64 -2.82
CA TRP A 128 7.71 -13.74 -3.47
C TRP A 128 7.59 -15.02 -4.29
N PRO A 129 6.51 -15.84 -4.13
CA PRO A 129 6.40 -17.13 -4.81
C PRO A 129 6.18 -17.03 -6.32
N GLY A 130 5.86 -15.82 -6.85
CA GLY A 130 5.62 -15.61 -8.28
C GLY A 130 6.86 -15.53 -9.15
N ALA A 131 8.08 -15.63 -8.58
CA ALA A 131 9.33 -15.62 -9.34
C ALA A 131 10.41 -16.42 -8.62
N PRO A 132 11.40 -17.00 -9.36
CA PRO A 132 12.56 -17.66 -8.78
C PRO A 132 13.36 -16.71 -7.87
N SER A 133 13.97 -17.27 -6.83
CA SER A 133 14.86 -16.53 -5.92
C SER A 133 16.10 -17.35 -5.61
N THR A 134 17.21 -16.66 -5.32
CA THR A 134 18.46 -17.29 -4.89
C THR A 134 18.79 -16.80 -3.47
N PRO A 135 18.92 -17.70 -2.47
CA PRO A 135 19.27 -17.30 -1.13
C PRO A 135 20.71 -16.78 -1.05
N ILE A 136 20.93 -15.76 -0.22
CA ILE A 136 22.24 -15.23 0.13
C ILE A 136 22.52 -15.65 1.56
N VAL A 137 23.68 -16.31 1.75
CA VAL A 137 24.10 -16.87 3.04
C VAL A 137 25.53 -16.43 3.39
N ALA A 138 25.94 -16.70 4.64
CA ALA A 138 27.29 -16.39 5.09
C ALA A 138 28.37 -16.82 4.07
N PRO A 139 29.45 -16.02 3.91
CA PRO A 139 29.86 -14.86 4.72
C PRO A 139 29.15 -13.53 4.35
N ALA A 140 28.31 -13.52 3.33
CA ALA A 140 27.50 -12.33 3.01
C ALA A 140 26.36 -12.14 4.01
N GLU A 141 25.79 -10.93 4.03
CA GLU A 141 24.62 -10.64 4.86
C GLU A 141 23.41 -11.47 4.41
N PRO A 142 22.62 -12.01 5.35
CA PRO A 142 21.51 -12.88 5.02
C PRO A 142 20.43 -12.14 4.20
N GLY A 143 19.88 -12.86 3.23
CA GLY A 143 18.88 -12.31 2.33
C GLY A 143 18.64 -13.19 1.11
N PHE A 144 18.21 -12.61 0.01
CA PHE A 144 18.01 -13.31 -1.25
C PHE A 144 18.06 -12.35 -2.44
N GLU A 145 18.32 -12.92 -3.61
CA GLU A 145 18.16 -12.22 -4.88
C GLU A 145 16.85 -12.64 -5.54
N GLN A 146 16.07 -11.69 -6.03
CA GLN A 146 14.84 -11.93 -6.77
C GLN A 146 14.51 -10.77 -7.71
N LEU A 147 14.07 -11.05 -8.94
CA LEU A 147 13.68 -10.03 -9.92
C LEU A 147 14.80 -8.99 -10.22
N GLY A 148 16.06 -9.35 -10.05
CA GLY A 148 17.21 -8.43 -10.18
C GLY A 148 17.40 -7.48 -9.01
N TRP A 149 16.75 -7.76 -7.88
CA TRP A 149 16.92 -7.07 -6.61
C TRP A 149 17.64 -7.96 -5.60
N VAL A 150 18.50 -7.34 -4.80
CA VAL A 150 19.07 -7.93 -3.60
C VAL A 150 18.22 -7.47 -2.41
N VAL A 151 17.59 -8.41 -1.74
CA VAL A 151 16.81 -8.18 -0.51
C VAL A 151 17.65 -8.58 0.68
N ASN A 152 18.07 -7.61 1.46
CA ASN A 152 18.89 -7.78 2.66
C ASN A 152 18.00 -7.90 3.89
N LEU A 153 18.22 -8.95 4.67
CA LEU A 153 17.49 -9.29 5.88
C LEU A 153 18.37 -9.26 7.14
N ALA A 154 19.60 -8.74 7.08
CA ALA A 154 20.53 -8.71 8.20
C ALA A 154 19.95 -8.05 9.46
N ARG A 155 19.01 -7.12 9.27
CA ARG A 155 18.34 -6.42 10.37
C ARG A 155 16.83 -6.71 10.41
N PHE A 156 16.44 -7.89 9.95
CA PHE A 156 15.02 -8.30 9.98
C PHE A 156 14.50 -8.45 11.41
N ASP A 157 15.35 -8.85 12.36
CA ASP A 157 15.03 -8.89 13.80
C ASP A 157 14.71 -7.52 14.38
N GLU A 158 15.22 -6.46 13.76
CA GLU A 158 14.89 -5.08 14.09
C GLU A 158 13.73 -4.54 13.25
N ALA A 159 12.99 -5.40 12.56
CA ALA A 159 11.91 -5.06 11.63
C ALA A 159 12.37 -4.20 10.43
N GLN A 160 13.62 -4.31 10.00
CA GLN A 160 14.13 -3.59 8.86
C GLN A 160 14.36 -4.52 7.67
N VAL A 161 13.92 -4.05 6.51
CA VAL A 161 14.16 -4.69 5.21
C VAL A 161 14.76 -3.66 4.26
N VAL A 162 15.81 -4.05 3.55
CA VAL A 162 16.40 -3.23 2.49
C VAL A 162 16.41 -4.02 1.20
N ALA A 163 15.78 -3.49 0.15
CA ALA A 163 15.83 -4.05 -1.19
C ALA A 163 16.56 -3.09 -2.12
N ARG A 164 17.54 -3.59 -2.89
CA ARG A 164 18.36 -2.79 -3.79
C ARG A 164 18.46 -3.42 -5.17
N ARG A 165 18.34 -2.60 -6.20
CA ARG A 165 18.62 -2.96 -7.59
C ARG A 165 19.79 -2.11 -8.09
N GLU A 166 20.87 -2.80 -8.47
CA GLU A 166 22.11 -2.12 -8.90
C GLU A 166 22.06 -1.59 -10.34
N ARG A 167 21.18 -2.13 -11.20
CA ARG A 167 21.06 -1.66 -12.58
C ARG A 167 20.72 -0.17 -12.61
N ALA A 168 21.43 0.58 -13.45
CA ALA A 168 21.24 2.02 -13.59
C ALA A 168 19.87 2.38 -14.22
N PRO A 169 19.15 3.37 -13.66
CA PRO A 169 19.47 4.01 -12.39
C PRO A 169 19.28 3.03 -11.23
N SER A 170 20.19 3.07 -10.24
CA SER A 170 20.05 2.20 -9.07
C SER A 170 18.86 2.64 -8.22
N VAL A 171 18.20 1.66 -7.62
CA VAL A 171 17.03 1.91 -6.77
C VAL A 171 17.24 1.23 -5.44
N THR A 172 16.97 1.96 -4.37
CA THR A 172 16.99 1.43 -3.00
C THR A 172 15.65 1.68 -2.33
N VAL A 173 15.06 0.61 -1.79
CA VAL A 173 13.89 0.64 -0.93
C VAL A 173 14.32 0.25 0.48
N ARG A 174 14.02 1.07 1.46
CA ARG A 174 14.22 0.78 2.90
C ARG A 174 12.87 0.82 3.59
N ALA A 175 12.56 -0.21 4.32
CA ALA A 175 11.36 -0.27 5.15
C ALA A 175 11.75 -0.56 6.60
N LYS A 176 11.08 0.15 7.53
CA LYS A 176 11.06 -0.13 8.96
C LYS A 176 9.61 -0.42 9.32
N LEU A 177 9.32 -1.67 9.63
CA LEU A 177 7.98 -2.12 10.00
C LEU A 177 7.66 -1.75 11.45
N ASP A 178 6.41 -1.40 11.71
CA ASP A 178 5.87 -1.38 13.05
C ASP A 178 5.63 -2.84 13.48
N ARG A 179 6.14 -3.21 14.63
CA ARG A 179 5.82 -4.51 15.25
C ARG A 179 4.75 -4.28 16.30
N PRO A 180 3.78 -5.23 16.42
CA PRO A 180 2.83 -5.20 17.54
C PRO A 180 3.52 -5.38 18.88
#